data_ac9267f91cf50d67472661d421866f39
#
_entry.id   ac9267f91cf50d67472661d421866f39
#
_cell.length_a   1.000
_cell.length_b   1.000
_cell.length_c   1.000
_cell.angle_alpha   90.00
_cell.angle_beta   90.00
_cell.angle_gamma   90.00
#
_symmetry.space_group_name_H-M   'P 1'
#
loop_
_entity.id
_entity.type
_entity.pdbx_description
1 polymer ?
#
loop_
_entity_poly.entity_id
_entity_poly.type
_entity_poly.pdbx_seq_one_letter_code
_entity_poly.pdbx_strand_id
1 'polypeptide(L)'
;MEQYSRRFIEELEKHIDPTIIEFFEKKRNLLKFPCNSMTELIDETLMNYLEGKTSREDLIPVINKIKKSRLQKRARWYKSYITDIETMTLDDPKHPVASVINMARSLPIDQYVNIFGDKELDEIIEEYKERATVWKNDANSLLISFPGIASFTNNSIYNSLKNDLMINAWKYIETDLAGNIDSYLRMFPEELLEKPLFSPSSFTLMMETASNNLLKEIITDDNGEELLEVTVNNGKLTPPKSMDSNDLKLVNAFISNINMQEFSKEKSVVVDLNTLGKEVVDYHVGKNVLNKISNPCRKLVEYNFSYEEEGSKMYFNLFDNITIKEDAERPYAIAQFGEILSNAIIQKKLISITSASYDILTNNLSRIICYAMKREQIANQETKMNEYSYTYFQKIVRFKLKNKKKNMQLIQESLQEFVENQIAIKHFELRNGIFIIQFLPLSDAEIEDLNFDRTKLIQSNREL
;
A
#
# COMPACT_ATOMS: atom_id res chain seq x y z
N MET A 1 -10.09 18.21 9.97
CA MET A 1 -8.86 17.39 10.07
C MET A 1 -9.07 16.17 9.19
N GLU A 2 -8.25 15.97 8.20
CA GLU A 2 -8.27 14.72 7.44
C GLU A 2 -7.69 13.64 8.33
N GLN A 3 -8.52 12.75 8.82
CA GLN A 3 -8.08 11.52 9.48
C GLN A 3 -7.41 10.63 8.44
N TYR A 4 -6.32 9.98 8.82
CA TYR A 4 -5.75 8.94 7.99
C TYR A 4 -6.77 7.83 7.79
N SER A 5 -6.85 7.26 6.58
CA SER A 5 -7.81 6.19 6.35
C SER A 5 -7.50 5.00 7.26
N ARG A 6 -8.54 4.35 7.76
CA ARG A 6 -8.37 3.16 8.63
C ARG A 6 -7.58 2.06 7.95
N ARG A 7 -7.73 1.90 6.63
CA ARG A 7 -6.93 0.99 5.83
C ARG A 7 -5.43 1.27 5.90
N PHE A 8 -5.04 2.54 5.80
CA PHE A 8 -3.65 2.94 5.93
C PHE A 8 -3.10 2.54 7.30
N ILE A 9 -3.87 2.76 8.35
CA ILE A 9 -3.48 2.43 9.73
C ILE A 9 -3.35 0.92 9.91
N GLU A 10 -4.28 0.12 9.40
CA GLU A 10 -4.26 -1.34 9.45
C GLU A 10 -3.10 -1.93 8.64
N GLU A 11 -2.78 -1.34 7.48
CA GLU A 11 -1.63 -1.76 6.68
C GLU A 11 -0.32 -1.37 7.37
N LEU A 12 -0.24 -0.17 7.92
CA LEU A 12 0.92 0.28 8.69
C LEU A 12 1.18 -0.62 9.92
N GLU A 13 0.11 -1.09 10.59
CA GLU A 13 0.21 -1.99 11.74
C GLU A 13 0.97 -3.27 11.40
N LYS A 14 0.79 -3.83 10.21
CA LYS A 14 1.51 -5.04 9.75
C LYS A 14 3.02 -4.84 9.62
N HIS A 15 3.47 -3.60 9.47
CA HIS A 15 4.88 -3.23 9.34
C HIS A 15 5.50 -2.69 10.64
N ILE A 16 4.72 -2.62 11.73
CA ILE A 16 5.23 -2.21 13.03
C ILE A 16 6.07 -3.34 13.64
N ASP A 17 7.19 -2.95 14.25
CA ASP A 17 8.08 -3.89 14.96
C ASP A 17 7.28 -4.70 16.00
N PRO A 18 7.31 -6.04 15.92
CA PRO A 18 6.56 -6.90 16.85
C PRO A 18 6.84 -6.58 18.33
N THR A 19 8.04 -6.10 18.65
CA THR A 19 8.39 -5.70 20.02
C THR A 19 7.53 -4.54 20.52
N ILE A 20 7.17 -3.60 19.64
CA ILE A 20 6.29 -2.46 19.98
C ILE A 20 4.88 -2.98 20.26
N ILE A 21 4.37 -3.86 19.40
CA ILE A 21 3.05 -4.46 19.53
C ILE A 21 2.97 -5.25 20.85
N GLU A 22 3.93 -6.14 21.07
CA GLU A 22 3.99 -6.98 22.28
C GLU A 22 4.09 -6.13 23.56
N PHE A 23 4.90 -5.08 23.54
CA PHE A 23 5.01 -4.16 24.68
C PHE A 23 3.70 -3.47 24.97
N PHE A 24 3.02 -2.95 23.94
CA PHE A 24 1.73 -2.29 24.08
C PHE A 24 0.69 -3.26 24.66
N GLU A 25 0.51 -4.42 24.07
CA GLU A 25 -0.47 -5.42 24.51
C GLU A 25 -0.25 -5.89 25.96
N LYS A 26 1.00 -6.11 26.36
CA LYS A 26 1.33 -6.49 27.74
C LYS A 26 1.17 -5.36 28.76
N LYS A 27 1.37 -4.12 28.36
CA LYS A 27 1.49 -2.99 29.31
C LYS A 27 0.31 -2.03 29.30
N ARG A 28 -0.54 -1.99 28.27
CA ARG A 28 -1.65 -1.01 28.13
C ARG A 28 -2.55 -0.96 29.36
N ASN A 29 -3.01 -2.10 29.84
CA ASN A 29 -3.89 -2.17 31.00
C ASN A 29 -3.16 -1.84 32.32
N LEU A 30 -1.94 -2.33 32.47
CA LEU A 30 -1.11 -2.10 33.65
C LEU A 30 -0.73 -0.63 33.82
N LEU A 31 -0.36 0.02 32.72
CA LEU A 31 0.07 1.42 32.69
C LEU A 31 -1.08 2.38 32.40
N LYS A 32 -2.28 1.87 32.19
CA LYS A 32 -3.52 2.66 31.88
C LYS A 32 -3.30 3.60 30.73
N PHE A 33 -2.84 3.07 29.57
CA PHE A 33 -2.73 3.85 28.36
C PHE A 33 -4.11 4.32 27.87
N PRO A 34 -4.22 5.50 27.24
CA PRO A 34 -5.49 6.03 26.76
C PRO A 34 -6.07 5.24 25.57
N CYS A 35 -5.23 4.55 24.79
CA CYS A 35 -5.64 3.75 23.63
C CYS A 35 -5.97 2.31 24.01
N ASN A 36 -7.04 1.75 23.42
CA ASN A 36 -7.50 0.39 23.66
C ASN A 36 -7.00 -0.63 22.63
N SER A 37 -6.56 -0.17 21.48
CA SER A 37 -6.00 -1.02 20.40
C SER A 37 -4.73 -0.43 19.82
N MET A 38 -3.96 -1.27 19.11
CA MET A 38 -2.76 -0.82 18.40
C MET A 38 -3.12 0.16 17.29
N THR A 39 -4.21 -0.07 16.59
CA THR A 39 -4.78 0.81 15.57
C THR A 39 -5.05 2.22 16.13
N GLU A 40 -5.68 2.33 17.32
CA GLU A 40 -5.91 3.63 18.00
C GLU A 40 -4.59 4.31 18.38
N LEU A 41 -3.59 3.56 18.85
CA LEU A 41 -2.28 4.09 19.18
C LEU A 41 -1.55 4.64 17.94
N ILE A 42 -1.65 3.93 16.81
CA ILE A 42 -1.08 4.38 15.54
C ILE A 42 -1.75 5.68 15.11
N ASP A 43 -3.08 5.72 15.07
CA ASP A 43 -3.87 6.90 14.68
C ASP A 43 -3.53 8.11 15.55
N GLU A 44 -3.57 7.96 16.87
CA GLU A 44 -3.19 9.02 17.82
C GLU A 44 -1.75 9.49 17.58
N THR A 45 -0.83 8.57 17.31
CA THR A 45 0.58 8.91 17.06
C THR A 45 0.73 9.70 15.77
N LEU A 46 0.11 9.27 14.69
CA LEU A 46 0.15 9.97 13.41
C LEU A 46 -0.49 11.36 13.54
N MET A 47 -1.66 11.45 14.16
CA MET A 47 -2.32 12.74 14.43
C MET A 47 -1.42 13.71 15.21
N ASN A 48 -0.79 13.24 16.28
CA ASN A 48 0.07 14.08 17.12
C ASN A 48 1.31 14.61 16.42
N TYR A 49 1.88 13.83 15.50
CA TYR A 49 3.16 14.20 14.85
C TYR A 49 3.00 14.75 13.44
N LEU A 50 1.96 14.34 12.72
CA LEU A 50 1.79 14.62 11.31
C LEU A 50 0.63 15.59 11.02
N GLU A 51 -0.10 16.05 12.05
CA GLU A 51 -1.21 16.97 11.87
C GLU A 51 -0.84 18.18 10.99
N GLY A 52 -1.60 18.41 9.94
CA GLY A 52 -1.41 19.51 9.00
C GLY A 52 -0.17 19.38 8.09
N LYS A 53 0.47 18.21 8.05
CA LYS A 53 1.65 17.94 7.22
C LYS A 53 1.33 16.86 6.21
N THR A 54 1.40 17.22 4.94
CA THR A 54 1.02 16.34 3.82
C THR A 54 2.17 16.02 2.87
N SER A 55 3.30 16.77 2.97
CA SER A 55 4.46 16.56 2.12
C SER A 55 5.63 15.90 2.87
N ARG A 56 6.46 15.18 2.14
CA ARG A 56 7.70 14.59 2.68
C ARG A 56 8.62 15.65 3.29
N GLU A 57 8.70 16.81 2.67
CA GLU A 57 9.49 17.95 3.11
C GLU A 57 9.04 18.45 4.49
N ASP A 58 7.75 18.44 4.75
CA ASP A 58 7.18 18.82 6.05
C ASP A 58 7.42 17.76 7.13
N LEU A 59 7.50 16.49 6.74
CA LEU A 59 7.67 15.36 7.66
C LEU A 59 9.13 15.18 8.11
N ILE A 60 10.11 15.42 7.23
CA ILE A 60 11.54 15.25 7.54
C ILE A 60 11.97 16.04 8.79
N PRO A 61 11.62 17.33 8.98
CA PRO A 61 11.97 18.07 10.19
C PRO A 61 11.38 17.46 11.46
N VAL A 62 10.13 16.95 11.39
CA VAL A 62 9.48 16.29 12.53
C VAL A 62 10.21 15.02 12.92
N ILE A 63 10.53 14.16 11.95
CA ILE A 63 11.26 12.92 12.18
C ILE A 63 12.66 13.19 12.72
N ASN A 64 13.36 14.18 12.18
CA ASN A 64 14.68 14.58 12.70
C ASN A 64 14.61 15.07 14.15
N LYS A 65 13.56 15.81 14.52
CA LYS A 65 13.31 16.23 15.90
C LYS A 65 13.08 15.03 16.83
N ILE A 66 12.29 14.04 16.38
CA ILE A 66 12.06 12.81 17.15
C ILE A 66 13.36 12.00 17.29
N LYS A 67 14.12 11.80 16.20
CA LYS A 67 15.43 11.12 16.23
C LYS A 67 16.38 11.79 17.23
N LYS A 68 16.50 13.12 17.19
CA LYS A 68 17.31 13.89 18.14
C LYS A 68 16.84 13.73 19.58
N SER A 69 15.54 13.80 19.83
CA SER A 69 14.93 13.60 21.15
C SER A 69 15.21 12.19 21.70
N ARG A 70 15.11 11.15 20.85
CA ARG A 70 15.45 9.76 21.22
C ARG A 70 16.90 9.64 21.64
N LEU A 71 17.84 10.17 20.87
CA LEU A 71 19.27 10.13 21.20
C LEU A 71 19.57 10.82 22.54
N GLN A 72 18.95 11.97 22.79
CA GLN A 72 19.11 12.70 24.07
C GLN A 72 18.53 11.92 25.25
N LYS A 73 17.32 11.30 25.07
CA LYS A 73 16.72 10.44 26.09
C LYS A 73 17.62 9.24 26.39
N ARG A 74 18.13 8.55 25.35
CA ARG A 74 19.02 7.39 25.51
C ARG A 74 20.25 7.74 26.31
N ALA A 75 20.96 8.82 25.96
CA ALA A 75 22.15 9.23 26.67
C ALA A 75 21.86 9.56 28.13
N ARG A 76 20.77 10.30 28.41
CA ARG A 76 20.36 10.67 29.76
C ARG A 76 19.94 9.48 30.60
N TRP A 77 19.10 8.59 30.04
CA TRP A 77 18.58 7.41 30.74
C TRP A 77 19.72 6.45 31.09
N TYR A 78 20.61 6.16 30.14
CA TYR A 78 21.79 5.35 30.40
C TYR A 78 22.66 5.94 31.52
N LYS A 79 22.98 7.23 31.41
CA LYS A 79 23.83 7.90 32.42
C LYS A 79 23.19 7.82 33.82
N SER A 80 21.91 8.17 33.94
CA SER A 80 21.20 8.09 35.23
C SER A 80 21.20 6.65 35.76
N TYR A 81 20.84 5.68 34.93
CA TYR A 81 20.71 4.27 35.31
C TYR A 81 22.06 3.71 35.85
N ILE A 82 23.16 3.94 35.15
CA ILE A 82 24.49 3.49 35.57
C ILE A 82 24.90 4.20 36.87
N THR A 83 24.74 5.54 36.94
CA THR A 83 25.04 6.30 38.14
C THR A 83 24.24 5.80 39.36
N ASP A 84 22.96 5.56 39.19
CA ASP A 84 22.08 5.08 40.27
C ASP A 84 22.45 3.65 40.71
N ILE A 85 22.84 2.76 39.81
CA ILE A 85 23.36 1.43 40.15
C ILE A 85 24.67 1.52 40.95
N GLU A 86 25.56 2.45 40.62
CA GLU A 86 26.87 2.58 41.24
C GLU A 86 26.84 3.31 42.58
N THR A 87 25.83 4.18 42.79
CA THR A 87 25.82 5.07 43.98
C THR A 87 24.78 4.72 45.02
N MET A 88 23.67 4.03 44.63
CA MET A 88 22.63 3.61 45.55
C MET A 88 23.04 2.33 46.29
N THR A 89 22.59 2.21 47.52
CA THR A 89 22.77 0.96 48.28
C THR A 89 21.81 -0.11 47.75
N LEU A 90 22.23 -1.37 47.83
CA LEU A 90 21.43 -2.52 47.34
C LEU A 90 20.10 -2.71 48.11
N ASP A 91 19.93 -2.08 49.24
CA ASP A 91 18.73 -2.11 50.04
C ASP A 91 17.78 -0.94 49.74
N ASP A 92 18.18 0.00 48.91
CA ASP A 92 17.33 1.13 48.50
C ASP A 92 16.20 0.62 47.59
N PRO A 93 14.93 0.81 47.96
CA PRO A 93 13.80 0.40 47.12
C PRO A 93 13.73 1.13 45.78
N LYS A 94 14.46 2.24 45.63
CA LYS A 94 14.61 2.99 44.38
C LYS A 94 15.78 2.53 43.51
N HIS A 95 16.60 1.58 44.01
CA HIS A 95 17.71 1.05 43.24
C HIS A 95 17.18 0.51 41.86
N PRO A 96 17.84 0.83 40.75
CA PRO A 96 17.34 0.51 39.41
C PRO A 96 17.03 -0.97 39.16
N VAL A 97 17.68 -1.89 39.86
CA VAL A 97 17.46 -3.34 39.80
C VAL A 97 16.92 -3.92 41.12
N ALA A 98 16.29 -3.08 41.97
CA ALA A 98 15.75 -3.48 43.27
C ALA A 98 14.84 -4.69 43.22
N SER A 99 13.97 -4.77 42.18
CA SER A 99 13.04 -5.90 41.99
C SER A 99 13.79 -7.21 41.77
N VAL A 100 14.90 -7.19 41.05
CA VAL A 100 15.74 -8.36 40.76
C VAL A 100 16.53 -8.76 41.99
N ILE A 101 17.11 -7.77 42.70
CA ILE A 101 17.83 -7.99 43.97
C ILE A 101 16.89 -8.64 45.01
N ASN A 102 15.70 -8.09 45.17
CA ASN A 102 14.71 -8.63 46.12
C ASN A 102 14.24 -10.04 45.72
N MET A 103 14.04 -10.26 44.42
CA MET A 103 13.72 -11.60 43.92
C MET A 103 14.86 -12.58 44.20
N ALA A 104 16.10 -12.24 43.87
CA ALA A 104 17.25 -13.07 44.08
C ALA A 104 17.45 -13.44 45.57
N ARG A 105 17.23 -12.49 46.49
CA ARG A 105 17.33 -12.71 47.93
C ARG A 105 16.20 -13.51 48.53
N SER A 106 15.03 -13.56 47.90
CA SER A 106 13.84 -14.23 48.43
C SER A 106 13.64 -15.65 47.89
N LEU A 107 14.35 -16.05 46.85
CA LEU A 107 14.19 -17.37 46.24
C LEU A 107 14.87 -18.47 47.03
N PRO A 108 14.25 -19.67 47.17
CA PRO A 108 14.92 -20.91 47.55
C PRO A 108 16.11 -21.20 46.63
N ILE A 109 17.14 -21.84 47.15
CA ILE A 109 18.40 -22.06 46.43
C ILE A 109 18.23 -22.80 45.08
N ASP A 110 17.34 -23.77 45.01
CA ASP A 110 17.03 -24.54 43.83
C ASP A 110 16.35 -23.66 42.75
N GLN A 111 15.48 -22.75 43.15
CA GLN A 111 14.84 -21.77 42.23
C GLN A 111 15.81 -20.69 41.83
N TYR A 112 16.69 -20.25 42.75
CA TYR A 112 17.73 -19.28 42.42
C TYR A 112 18.65 -19.83 41.32
N VAL A 113 19.16 -21.04 41.47
CA VAL A 113 20.04 -21.68 40.48
C VAL A 113 19.34 -21.86 39.13
N ASN A 114 18.04 -22.20 39.15
CA ASN A 114 17.27 -22.35 37.90
C ASN A 114 17.11 -21.02 37.13
N ILE A 115 17.06 -19.87 37.81
CA ILE A 115 16.82 -18.55 37.20
C ILE A 115 18.14 -17.82 36.91
N PHE A 116 19.09 -17.83 37.83
CA PHE A 116 20.31 -17.07 37.76
C PHE A 116 21.59 -17.92 37.56
N GLY A 117 21.47 -19.23 37.62
CA GLY A 117 22.61 -20.16 37.63
C GLY A 117 23.43 -20.01 38.90
N ASP A 118 24.74 -20.19 38.77
CA ASP A 118 25.71 -20.05 39.90
C ASP A 118 26.20 -18.63 40.09
N LYS A 119 25.53 -17.63 39.50
CA LYS A 119 25.94 -16.22 39.53
C LYS A 119 25.78 -15.61 40.94
N GLU A 120 26.74 -14.86 41.38
CA GLU A 120 26.60 -14.02 42.56
C GLU A 120 25.77 -12.77 42.27
N LEU A 121 25.26 -12.10 43.29
CA LEU A 121 24.43 -10.91 43.16
C LEU A 121 25.14 -9.78 42.39
N ASP A 122 26.44 -9.60 42.63
CA ASP A 122 27.23 -8.59 41.92
C ASP A 122 27.36 -8.89 40.42
N GLU A 123 27.44 -10.16 40.05
CA GLU A 123 27.47 -10.60 38.65
C GLU A 123 26.13 -10.36 37.96
N ILE A 124 25.04 -10.56 38.69
CA ILE A 124 23.70 -10.24 38.18
C ILE A 124 23.58 -8.72 37.93
N ILE A 125 24.06 -7.89 38.86
CA ILE A 125 24.03 -6.44 38.72
C ILE A 125 24.87 -6.00 37.53
N GLU A 126 26.05 -6.57 37.35
CA GLU A 126 26.93 -6.26 36.22
C GLU A 126 26.28 -6.65 34.88
N GLU A 127 25.57 -7.77 34.79
CA GLU A 127 24.80 -8.15 33.62
C GLU A 127 23.74 -7.09 33.24
N TYR A 128 23.09 -6.47 34.22
CA TYR A 128 22.13 -5.39 33.95
C TYR A 128 22.80 -4.10 33.44
N LYS A 129 24.06 -3.80 33.91
CA LYS A 129 24.86 -2.71 33.35
C LYS A 129 25.28 -3.01 31.91
N GLU A 130 25.69 -4.24 31.62
CA GLU A 130 26.02 -4.69 30.25
C GLU A 130 24.82 -4.58 29.32
N ARG A 131 23.65 -5.03 29.73
CA ARG A 131 22.41 -4.89 28.96
C ARG A 131 22.09 -3.41 28.66
N ALA A 132 22.25 -2.52 29.61
CA ALA A 132 22.08 -1.09 29.41
C ALA A 132 23.12 -0.52 28.44
N THR A 133 24.36 -1.01 28.50
CA THR A 133 25.44 -0.60 27.60
C THR A 133 25.21 -1.07 26.18
N VAL A 134 24.79 -2.33 25.98
CA VAL A 134 24.40 -2.87 24.69
C VAL A 134 23.23 -2.06 24.11
N TRP A 135 22.18 -1.83 24.91
CA TRP A 135 21.03 -1.02 24.49
C TRP A 135 21.43 0.39 24.07
N LYS A 136 22.34 1.06 24.82
CA LYS A 136 22.82 2.41 24.47
C LYS A 136 23.58 2.42 23.14
N ASN A 137 24.44 1.43 22.90
CA ASN A 137 25.33 1.39 21.75
C ASN A 137 24.65 0.94 20.46
N ASP A 138 23.57 0.18 20.54
CA ASP A 138 22.78 -0.20 19.37
C ASP A 138 21.82 0.93 18.98
N ALA A 139 22.12 1.61 17.88
CA ALA A 139 21.32 2.73 17.36
C ALA A 139 19.85 2.35 17.05
N ASN A 140 19.56 1.08 16.78
CA ASN A 140 18.23 0.58 16.45
C ASN A 140 17.39 0.22 17.68
N SER A 141 18.02 0.06 18.87
CA SER A 141 17.29 -0.29 20.09
C SER A 141 16.13 0.68 20.37
N LEU A 142 14.97 0.14 20.70
CA LEU A 142 13.78 0.91 21.06
C LEU A 142 13.95 1.56 22.44
N LEU A 143 13.29 2.70 22.67
CA LEU A 143 13.27 3.32 24.02
C LEU A 143 12.55 2.42 25.02
N ILE A 144 11.48 1.75 24.58
CA ILE A 144 10.69 0.83 25.41
C ILE A 144 11.45 -0.44 25.82
N SER A 145 12.53 -0.80 25.13
CA SER A 145 13.40 -1.94 25.49
C SER A 145 14.51 -1.57 26.50
N PHE A 146 14.49 -0.35 27.03
CA PHE A 146 15.45 0.07 28.05
C PHE A 146 15.33 -0.78 29.33
N PRO A 147 16.42 -1.36 29.86
CA PRO A 147 16.36 -2.21 31.04
C PRO A 147 15.74 -1.56 32.29
N GLY A 148 15.89 -0.25 32.42
CA GLY A 148 15.32 0.55 33.50
C GLY A 148 13.97 1.20 33.18
N ILE A 149 13.25 0.78 32.13
CA ILE A 149 12.01 1.44 31.69
C ILE A 149 10.95 1.51 32.77
N ALA A 150 10.87 0.51 33.65
CA ALA A 150 9.89 0.43 34.72
C ALA A 150 10.03 1.51 35.80
N SER A 151 11.18 2.19 35.88
CA SER A 151 11.43 3.29 36.82
C SER A 151 10.81 4.63 36.39
N PHE A 152 10.30 4.72 35.15
CA PHE A 152 9.70 5.94 34.63
C PHE A 152 8.19 6.03 34.86
N THR A 153 7.66 7.25 34.81
CA THR A 153 6.21 7.46 34.89
C THR A 153 5.51 6.90 33.66
N ASN A 154 4.24 6.47 33.83
CA ASN A 154 3.42 5.93 32.75
C ASN A 154 3.36 6.88 31.54
N ASN A 155 3.23 8.19 31.77
CA ASN A 155 3.24 9.18 30.69
C ASN A 155 4.58 9.23 29.94
N SER A 156 5.70 9.11 30.66
CA SER A 156 7.03 9.07 30.01
C SER A 156 7.19 7.82 29.16
N ILE A 157 6.72 6.67 29.65
CA ILE A 157 6.74 5.40 28.93
C ILE A 157 5.86 5.50 27.67
N TYR A 158 4.62 6.00 27.82
CA TYR A 158 3.69 6.18 26.70
C TYR A 158 4.24 7.09 25.60
N ASN A 159 4.81 8.23 25.97
CA ASN A 159 5.46 9.14 25.02
C ASN A 159 6.70 8.50 24.36
N SER A 160 7.38 7.60 25.03
CA SER A 160 8.52 6.87 24.44
C SER A 160 8.06 5.80 23.47
N LEU A 161 6.97 5.12 23.78
CA LEU A 161 6.28 4.18 22.89
C LEU A 161 5.84 4.89 21.60
N LYS A 162 5.19 6.06 21.69
CA LYS A 162 4.80 6.86 20.49
C LYS A 162 6.01 7.31 19.68
N ASN A 163 7.12 7.68 20.30
CA ASN A 163 8.35 8.02 19.58
C ASN A 163 8.92 6.82 18.81
N ASP A 164 8.96 5.65 19.44
CA ASP A 164 9.44 4.42 18.80
C ASP A 164 8.53 4.02 17.66
N LEU A 165 7.20 4.07 17.88
CA LEU A 165 6.18 3.82 16.88
C LEU A 165 6.34 4.75 15.67
N MET A 166 6.49 6.07 15.91
CA MET A 166 6.63 7.03 14.82
C MET A 166 7.91 6.82 13.98
N ILE A 167 9.03 6.48 14.64
CA ILE A 167 10.27 6.17 13.90
C ILE A 167 10.13 4.86 13.10
N ASN A 168 9.42 3.89 13.62
CA ASN A 168 9.18 2.63 12.94
C ASN A 168 8.21 2.83 11.77
N ALA A 169 7.11 3.54 11.99
CA ALA A 169 6.16 3.94 10.95
C ALA A 169 6.85 4.74 9.83
N TRP A 170 7.76 5.64 10.19
CA TRP A 170 8.50 6.42 9.20
C TRP A 170 9.35 5.56 8.26
N LYS A 171 9.94 4.48 8.74
CA LYS A 171 10.70 3.56 7.85
C LYS A 171 9.82 3.01 6.75
N TYR A 172 8.58 2.67 7.06
CA TYR A 172 7.60 2.23 6.10
C TYR A 172 7.17 3.38 5.18
N ILE A 173 6.77 4.50 5.76
CA ILE A 173 6.36 5.71 5.04
C ILE A 173 7.46 6.19 4.08
N GLU A 174 8.73 6.19 4.49
CA GLU A 174 9.87 6.63 3.66
C GLU A 174 10.17 5.68 2.49
N THR A 175 9.98 4.37 2.68
CA THR A 175 10.27 3.36 1.66
C THR A 175 9.16 3.19 0.64
N ASP A 176 7.90 3.26 1.07
CA ASP A 176 6.74 3.00 0.22
C ASP A 176 6.04 4.27 -0.29
N LEU A 177 6.21 5.38 0.42
CA LEU A 177 5.55 6.63 0.10
C LEU A 177 6.56 7.65 -0.41
N ALA A 178 6.90 7.59 -1.68
CA ALA A 178 7.62 8.69 -2.35
C ALA A 178 6.81 10.02 -2.36
N GLY A 179 6.19 10.38 -1.22
CA GLY A 179 5.52 11.64 -0.95
C GLY A 179 3.99 11.60 -0.84
N ASN A 180 3.35 10.44 -0.98
CA ASN A 180 1.88 10.37 -0.97
C ASN A 180 1.38 9.24 -0.05
N ILE A 181 0.59 9.60 0.98
CA ILE A 181 0.01 8.66 1.95
C ILE A 181 -0.98 7.69 1.29
N ASP A 182 -1.50 8.03 0.11
CA ASP A 182 -2.42 7.20 -0.68
C ASP A 182 -1.71 6.23 -1.63
N SER A 183 -0.37 6.25 -1.73
CA SER A 183 0.39 5.43 -2.68
C SER A 183 0.36 3.91 -2.40
N TYR A 184 -0.11 3.50 -1.23
CA TYR A 184 -0.30 2.07 -0.93
C TYR A 184 -1.61 1.49 -1.51
N LEU A 185 -2.45 2.32 -2.13
CA LEU A 185 -3.62 1.89 -2.88
C LEU A 185 -3.29 1.81 -4.38
N ARG A 186 -3.72 0.74 -5.01
CA ARG A 186 -3.79 0.64 -6.46
C ARG A 186 -5.21 0.98 -6.88
N MET A 187 -5.36 1.93 -7.78
CA MET A 187 -6.66 2.48 -8.16
C MET A 187 -6.85 2.42 -9.66
N PHE A 188 -8.09 2.14 -10.08
CA PHE A 188 -8.47 2.13 -11.48
C PHE A 188 -9.89 2.69 -11.67
N PRO A 189 -10.15 3.46 -12.75
CA PRO A 189 -11.47 4.04 -13.01
C PRO A 189 -12.56 2.99 -13.17
N GLU A 190 -13.69 3.19 -12.47
CA GLU A 190 -14.81 2.26 -12.50
C GLU A 190 -15.42 2.14 -13.91
N GLU A 191 -15.55 3.24 -14.63
CA GLU A 191 -16.12 3.31 -15.97
C GLU A 191 -15.30 2.57 -17.05
N LEU A 192 -13.99 2.34 -16.78
CA LEU A 192 -13.12 1.60 -17.68
C LEU A 192 -13.00 0.12 -17.36
N LEU A 193 -13.62 -0.37 -16.28
CA LEU A 193 -13.53 -1.77 -15.86
C LEU A 193 -14.16 -2.74 -16.87
N GLU A 194 -15.22 -2.31 -17.56
CA GLU A 194 -15.89 -3.12 -18.60
C GLU A 194 -15.43 -2.75 -20.01
N LYS A 195 -14.21 -2.26 -20.15
CA LYS A 195 -13.56 -2.03 -21.45
C LYS A 195 -12.32 -2.93 -21.53
N PRO A 196 -12.23 -3.84 -22.52
CA PRO A 196 -11.12 -4.79 -22.63
C PRO A 196 -9.83 -4.11 -23.12
N LEU A 197 -9.30 -3.19 -22.32
CA LEU A 197 -8.09 -2.40 -22.63
C LEU A 197 -6.83 -3.24 -22.57
N PHE A 198 -6.73 -4.14 -21.58
CA PHE A 198 -5.52 -4.87 -21.25
C PHE A 198 -5.65 -6.38 -21.53
N SER A 199 -4.54 -6.97 -21.90
CA SER A 199 -4.39 -8.42 -22.12
C SER A 199 -3.41 -9.04 -21.11
N PRO A 200 -3.52 -10.33 -20.76
CA PRO A 200 -2.59 -10.99 -19.85
C PRO A 200 -1.14 -10.97 -20.35
N SER A 201 -0.94 -10.93 -21.68
CA SER A 201 0.37 -10.86 -22.31
C SER A 201 0.30 -10.05 -23.58
N SER A 202 1.36 -9.30 -23.87
CA SER A 202 1.46 -8.50 -25.09
C SER A 202 1.47 -9.40 -26.34
N PHE A 203 0.69 -9.01 -27.35
CA PHE A 203 0.64 -9.67 -28.65
C PHE A 203 0.51 -8.63 -29.77
N THR A 204 0.92 -9.01 -30.99
CA THR A 204 0.76 -8.16 -32.18
C THR A 204 -0.71 -8.00 -32.54
N LEU A 205 -1.16 -6.77 -32.72
CA LEU A 205 -2.53 -6.46 -33.10
C LEU A 205 -2.76 -6.78 -34.58
N MET A 206 -3.91 -7.37 -34.90
CA MET A 206 -4.36 -7.58 -36.27
C MET A 206 -5.21 -6.38 -36.68
N MET A 207 -4.57 -5.29 -37.07
CA MET A 207 -5.24 -4.04 -37.38
C MET A 207 -5.41 -3.88 -38.89
N GLU A 208 -6.54 -3.35 -39.31
CA GLU A 208 -6.81 -2.95 -40.68
C GLU A 208 -6.44 -1.48 -40.90
N THR A 209 -5.99 -1.13 -42.12
CA THR A 209 -5.71 0.25 -42.48
C THR A 209 -7.04 0.94 -42.78
N ALA A 210 -7.42 1.87 -41.90
CA ALA A 210 -8.68 2.60 -42.01
C ALA A 210 -8.58 3.79 -43.00
N SER A 211 -7.58 4.65 -42.85
CA SER A 211 -7.25 5.76 -43.75
C SER A 211 -5.95 6.46 -43.29
N ASN A 212 -5.21 7.10 -44.19
CA ASN A 212 -4.09 8.00 -43.86
C ASN A 212 -3.14 7.49 -42.74
N ASN A 213 -2.65 6.26 -42.80
CA ASN A 213 -1.79 5.64 -41.80
C ASN A 213 -2.47 5.36 -40.44
N LEU A 214 -3.79 5.45 -40.31
CA LEU A 214 -4.51 5.06 -39.14
C LEU A 214 -4.79 3.54 -39.19
N LEU A 215 -4.32 2.81 -38.21
CA LEU A 215 -4.63 1.40 -38.00
C LEU A 215 -5.80 1.28 -37.02
N LYS A 216 -6.74 0.37 -37.34
CA LYS A 216 -7.96 0.14 -36.57
C LYS A 216 -8.16 -1.33 -36.27
N GLU A 217 -8.62 -1.65 -35.07
CA GLU A 217 -9.10 -2.97 -34.69
C GLU A 217 -10.38 -2.84 -33.86
N ILE A 218 -11.37 -3.66 -34.16
CA ILE A 218 -12.61 -3.78 -33.41
C ILE A 218 -12.54 -5.04 -32.54
N ILE A 219 -12.71 -4.88 -31.25
CA ILE A 219 -12.78 -5.96 -30.28
C ILE A 219 -14.23 -6.33 -30.07
N THR A 220 -14.58 -7.61 -30.34
CA THR A 220 -15.92 -8.13 -30.18
C THR A 220 -15.97 -9.25 -29.16
N ASP A 221 -17.14 -9.48 -28.56
CA ASP A 221 -17.39 -10.65 -27.73
C ASP A 221 -17.72 -11.91 -28.59
N ASP A 222 -18.02 -13.04 -27.92
CA ASP A 222 -18.41 -14.30 -28.59
C ASP A 222 -19.73 -14.19 -29.41
N ASN A 223 -20.56 -13.20 -29.11
CA ASN A 223 -21.84 -12.96 -29.80
C ASN A 223 -21.67 -12.01 -31.01
N GLY A 224 -20.46 -11.44 -31.19
CA GLY A 224 -20.15 -10.45 -32.22
C GLY A 224 -20.53 -9.01 -31.85
N GLU A 225 -20.88 -8.76 -30.58
CA GLU A 225 -21.14 -7.41 -30.07
C GLU A 225 -19.81 -6.63 -29.99
N GLU A 226 -19.78 -5.40 -30.49
CA GLU A 226 -18.62 -4.52 -30.43
C GLU A 226 -18.44 -4.04 -29.00
N LEU A 227 -17.28 -4.34 -28.40
CA LEU A 227 -16.92 -3.94 -27.04
C LEU A 227 -16.05 -2.69 -27.01
N LEU A 228 -15.09 -2.60 -27.93
CA LEU A 228 -14.10 -1.54 -27.98
C LEU A 228 -13.46 -1.45 -29.38
N GLU A 229 -13.33 -0.25 -29.87
CA GLU A 229 -12.52 0.06 -31.04
C GLU A 229 -11.18 0.65 -30.59
N VAL A 230 -10.09 0.16 -31.14
CA VAL A 230 -8.74 0.65 -30.88
C VAL A 230 -8.16 1.21 -32.16
N THR A 231 -7.69 2.44 -32.12
CA THR A 231 -7.00 3.08 -33.24
C THR A 231 -5.59 3.51 -32.85
N VAL A 232 -4.64 3.31 -33.75
CA VAL A 232 -3.24 3.68 -33.55
C VAL A 232 -2.72 4.40 -34.79
N ASN A 233 -2.02 5.51 -34.60
CA ASN A 233 -1.38 6.21 -35.69
C ASN A 233 -0.10 5.46 -36.13
N ASN A 234 -0.11 4.86 -37.31
CA ASN A 234 0.99 4.06 -37.82
C ASN A 234 2.06 4.93 -38.50
N GLY A 235 2.78 5.72 -37.72
CA GLY A 235 3.97 6.46 -38.20
C GLY A 235 5.23 5.61 -38.29
N LYS A 236 5.21 4.32 -37.88
CA LYS A 236 6.40 3.45 -37.79
C LYS A 236 6.15 2.04 -38.34
N LEU A 237 7.19 1.45 -38.94
CA LEU A 237 7.17 0.13 -39.59
C LEU A 237 6.96 -1.08 -38.66
N THR A 238 6.90 -0.90 -37.35
CA THR A 238 6.71 -2.00 -36.39
C THR A 238 5.21 -2.18 -36.09
N PRO A 239 4.66 -3.41 -36.22
CA PRO A 239 3.27 -3.66 -35.89
C PRO A 239 2.97 -3.29 -34.42
N PRO A 240 1.84 -2.61 -34.14
CA PRO A 240 1.44 -2.26 -32.79
C PRO A 240 1.16 -3.51 -31.96
N LYS A 241 1.44 -3.43 -30.66
CA LYS A 241 1.21 -4.52 -29.70
C LYS A 241 0.09 -4.16 -28.72
N SER A 242 -0.72 -5.13 -28.31
CA SER A 242 -1.73 -4.93 -27.27
C SER A 242 -1.13 -4.34 -25.99
N MET A 243 -1.91 -3.53 -25.28
CA MET A 243 -1.58 -3.20 -23.89
C MET A 243 -1.69 -4.45 -23.02
N ASP A 244 -0.83 -4.56 -22.03
CA ASP A 244 -0.76 -5.73 -21.14
C ASP A 244 -0.74 -5.33 -19.67
N SER A 245 -0.55 -6.31 -18.78
CA SER A 245 -0.52 -6.08 -17.33
C SER A 245 0.61 -5.14 -16.87
N ASN A 246 1.70 -5.00 -17.64
CA ASN A 246 2.78 -4.05 -17.30
C ASN A 246 2.37 -2.61 -17.65
N ASP A 247 1.61 -2.43 -18.74
CA ASP A 247 1.03 -1.15 -19.07
C ASP A 247 0.00 -0.72 -17.99
N LEU A 248 -0.80 -1.67 -17.47
CA LEU A 248 -1.71 -1.42 -16.34
C LEU A 248 -0.95 -1.04 -15.07
N LYS A 249 0.16 -1.71 -14.74
CA LYS A 249 1.02 -1.32 -13.59
C LYS A 249 1.51 0.12 -13.73
N LEU A 250 1.86 0.56 -14.95
CA LEU A 250 2.31 1.92 -15.20
C LEU A 250 1.17 2.93 -15.02
N VAL A 251 -0.04 2.62 -15.49
CA VAL A 251 -1.24 3.44 -15.23
C VAL A 251 -1.47 3.59 -13.73
N ASN A 252 -1.44 2.47 -13.00
CA ASN A 252 -1.58 2.46 -11.54
C ASN A 252 -0.50 3.30 -10.85
N ALA A 253 0.75 3.19 -11.30
CA ALA A 253 1.86 3.96 -10.73
C ALA A 253 1.65 5.47 -10.92
N PHE A 254 1.16 5.92 -12.06
CA PHE A 254 0.83 7.32 -12.25
C PHE A 254 -0.34 7.76 -11.36
N ILE A 255 -1.43 6.98 -11.30
CA ILE A 255 -2.60 7.32 -10.47
C ILE A 255 -2.23 7.36 -8.98
N SER A 256 -1.44 6.41 -8.50
CA SER A 256 -1.04 6.31 -7.08
C SER A 256 -0.09 7.44 -6.62
N ASN A 257 0.53 8.17 -7.54
CA ASN A 257 1.42 9.28 -7.22
C ASN A 257 0.78 10.66 -7.43
N ILE A 258 -0.54 10.74 -7.59
CA ILE A 258 -1.27 11.99 -7.77
C ILE A 258 -1.36 12.77 -6.46
N ASN A 259 -0.96 14.04 -6.50
CA ASN A 259 -1.32 15.03 -5.50
C ASN A 259 -2.64 15.69 -5.94
N MET A 260 -3.73 15.42 -5.26
CA MET A 260 -5.07 15.89 -5.64
C MET A 260 -5.19 17.43 -5.71
N GLN A 261 -4.45 18.18 -4.89
CA GLN A 261 -4.50 19.66 -4.91
C GLN A 261 -3.89 20.24 -6.19
N GLU A 262 -2.82 19.63 -6.69
CA GLU A 262 -2.15 20.02 -7.93
C GLU A 262 -2.89 19.44 -9.14
N PHE A 263 -3.28 18.18 -9.05
CA PHE A 263 -3.95 17.44 -10.11
C PHE A 263 -5.27 18.09 -10.56
N SER A 264 -6.07 18.60 -9.64
CA SER A 264 -7.34 19.27 -9.95
C SER A 264 -7.16 20.48 -10.87
N LYS A 265 -5.96 21.11 -10.88
CA LYS A 265 -5.62 22.26 -11.71
C LYS A 265 -4.97 21.87 -13.03
N GLU A 266 -4.01 20.97 -12.98
CA GLU A 266 -3.10 20.67 -14.08
C GLU A 266 -3.42 19.37 -14.82
N LYS A 267 -4.23 18.46 -14.21
CA LYS A 267 -4.53 17.12 -14.71
C LYS A 267 -3.27 16.31 -15.06
N SER A 268 -2.17 16.58 -14.36
CA SER A 268 -0.87 15.95 -14.57
C SER A 268 -0.27 15.47 -13.27
N VAL A 269 0.67 14.54 -13.40
CA VAL A 269 1.46 14.01 -12.27
C VAL A 269 2.94 13.99 -12.66
N VAL A 270 3.81 14.29 -11.70
CA VAL A 270 5.26 14.16 -11.82
C VAL A 270 5.71 13.00 -10.96
N VAL A 271 6.37 12.01 -11.55
CA VAL A 271 6.81 10.80 -10.84
C VAL A 271 8.29 10.55 -11.11
N ASP A 272 9.06 10.30 -10.05
CA ASP A 272 10.47 9.92 -10.15
C ASP A 272 10.63 8.60 -10.93
N LEU A 273 11.62 8.51 -11.83
CA LEU A 273 11.81 7.32 -12.66
C LEU A 273 12.23 6.09 -11.86
N ASN A 274 12.86 6.25 -10.70
CA ASN A 274 13.16 5.10 -9.83
C ASN A 274 11.89 4.54 -9.20
N THR A 275 10.94 5.42 -8.86
CA THR A 275 9.61 5.01 -8.37
C THR A 275 8.85 4.26 -9.46
N LEU A 276 8.74 4.81 -10.66
CA LEU A 276 8.13 4.10 -11.80
C LEU A 276 8.83 2.78 -12.11
N GLY A 277 10.16 2.75 -12.02
CA GLY A 277 10.94 1.55 -12.26
C GLY A 277 10.65 0.43 -11.27
N LYS A 278 10.54 0.73 -9.98
CA LYS A 278 10.16 -0.23 -8.94
C LYS A 278 8.77 -0.81 -9.17
N GLU A 279 7.81 0.04 -9.52
CA GLU A 279 6.41 -0.35 -9.73
C GLU A 279 6.24 -1.26 -10.96
N VAL A 280 6.97 -0.99 -12.06
CA VAL A 280 6.77 -1.69 -13.33
C VAL A 280 7.69 -2.91 -13.50
N VAL A 281 8.87 -2.93 -12.87
CA VAL A 281 9.94 -3.90 -13.21
C VAL A 281 10.25 -4.89 -12.08
N ASP A 282 9.69 -4.76 -10.90
CA ASP A 282 9.93 -5.63 -9.71
C ASP A 282 11.41 -5.80 -9.30
N TYR A 283 12.37 -4.99 -9.83
CA TYR A 283 13.82 -5.11 -9.56
C TYR A 283 14.52 -3.76 -9.38
N HIS A 284 15.66 -3.78 -8.68
CA HIS A 284 16.52 -2.61 -8.50
C HIS A 284 16.90 -1.94 -9.83
N VAL A 285 16.70 -0.64 -9.84
CA VAL A 285 16.81 0.23 -11.00
C VAL A 285 18.25 0.31 -11.51
N GLY A 286 18.51 -0.23 -12.70
CA GLY A 286 19.72 -0.05 -13.47
C GLY A 286 19.44 0.76 -14.75
N LYS A 287 20.48 1.12 -15.51
CA LYS A 287 20.40 1.88 -16.78
C LYS A 287 19.37 1.35 -17.81
N ASN A 288 18.84 0.16 -17.64
CA ASN A 288 17.86 -0.48 -18.53
C ASN A 288 16.40 -0.12 -18.24
N VAL A 289 16.09 0.63 -17.18
CA VAL A 289 14.71 0.99 -16.80
C VAL A 289 14.05 1.84 -17.86
N LEU A 290 14.75 2.82 -18.39
CA LEU A 290 14.26 3.71 -19.45
C LEU A 290 13.72 2.96 -20.65
N ASN A 291 14.46 1.96 -21.15
CA ASN A 291 14.02 1.15 -22.28
C ASN A 291 12.75 0.32 -21.96
N LYS A 292 12.54 -0.05 -20.70
CA LYS A 292 11.37 -0.82 -20.27
C LYS A 292 10.14 0.06 -20.04
N ILE A 293 10.32 1.32 -19.64
CA ILE A 293 9.24 2.29 -19.40
C ILE A 293 8.83 3.02 -20.69
N SER A 294 9.78 3.34 -21.58
CA SER A 294 9.53 4.16 -22.79
C SER A 294 8.50 3.55 -23.73
N ASN A 295 8.56 2.23 -23.98
CA ASN A 295 7.59 1.56 -24.84
C ASN A 295 6.17 1.52 -24.25
N PRO A 296 5.96 1.15 -22.96
CA PRO A 296 4.66 1.30 -22.31
C PRO A 296 4.14 2.74 -22.34
N CYS A 297 4.95 3.75 -21.96
CA CYS A 297 4.54 5.16 -22.00
C CYS A 297 4.05 5.57 -23.40
N ARG A 298 4.77 5.15 -24.46
CA ARG A 298 4.36 5.44 -25.83
C ARG A 298 3.01 4.80 -26.17
N LYS A 299 2.77 3.55 -25.80
CA LYS A 299 1.48 2.88 -26.02
C LYS A 299 0.33 3.62 -25.33
N LEU A 300 0.54 4.05 -24.08
CA LEU A 300 -0.48 4.77 -23.30
C LEU A 300 -0.89 6.11 -23.94
N VAL A 301 -0.02 6.74 -24.72
CA VAL A 301 -0.29 8.01 -25.42
C VAL A 301 -0.77 7.79 -26.87
N GLU A 302 -0.20 6.82 -27.59
CA GLU A 302 -0.48 6.63 -29.02
C GLU A 302 -1.81 5.91 -29.28
N TYR A 303 -2.40 5.22 -28.29
CA TYR A 303 -3.61 4.46 -28.47
C TYR A 303 -4.84 5.28 -28.13
N ASN A 304 -5.74 5.38 -29.12
CA ASN A 304 -7.04 5.99 -28.96
C ASN A 304 -8.11 4.88 -28.96
N PHE A 305 -9.11 5.05 -28.14
CA PHE A 305 -10.18 4.10 -27.92
C PHE A 305 -11.53 4.74 -28.24
N SER A 306 -12.46 3.94 -28.72
CA SER A 306 -13.85 4.35 -28.78
C SER A 306 -14.79 3.18 -28.51
N TYR A 307 -15.95 3.48 -27.96
CA TYR A 307 -17.03 2.53 -27.71
C TYR A 307 -18.39 3.21 -27.89
N GLU A 308 -19.44 2.41 -28.12
CA GLU A 308 -20.80 2.92 -28.17
C GLU A 308 -21.47 2.79 -26.79
N GLU A 309 -22.14 3.84 -26.36
CA GLU A 309 -22.93 3.88 -25.14
C GLU A 309 -24.20 4.73 -25.38
N GLU A 310 -25.35 4.16 -25.12
CA GLU A 310 -26.68 4.81 -25.30
C GLU A 310 -26.86 5.49 -26.68
N GLY A 311 -26.31 4.89 -27.73
CA GLY A 311 -26.40 5.41 -29.11
C GLY A 311 -25.41 6.55 -29.41
N SER A 312 -24.49 6.86 -28.49
CA SER A 312 -23.44 7.84 -28.69
C SER A 312 -22.08 7.14 -28.76
N LYS A 313 -21.22 7.57 -29.70
CA LYS A 313 -19.85 7.05 -29.79
C LYS A 313 -18.92 7.90 -28.96
N MET A 314 -18.35 7.29 -27.90
CA MET A 314 -17.39 7.91 -27.00
C MET A 314 -15.97 7.67 -27.50
N TYR A 315 -15.13 8.71 -27.53
CA TYR A 315 -13.71 8.62 -27.89
C TYR A 315 -12.85 9.05 -26.73
N PHE A 316 -11.78 8.33 -26.47
CA PHE A 316 -10.87 8.65 -25.38
C PHE A 316 -9.45 8.11 -25.60
N ASN A 317 -8.50 8.70 -24.89
CA ASN A 317 -7.15 8.19 -24.64
C ASN A 317 -6.91 8.11 -23.13
N LEU A 318 -5.94 7.29 -22.71
CA LEU A 318 -5.60 7.20 -21.29
C LEU A 318 -4.75 8.39 -20.84
N PHE A 319 -3.81 8.78 -21.69
CA PHE A 319 -2.93 9.94 -21.44
C PHE A 319 -2.81 10.80 -22.70
N ASP A 320 -2.90 12.11 -22.52
CA ASP A 320 -2.70 13.07 -23.59
C ASP A 320 -1.21 13.18 -23.94
N ASN A 321 -0.34 13.12 -22.92
CA ASN A 321 1.10 13.19 -23.10
C ASN A 321 1.83 12.51 -21.92
N ILE A 322 2.98 11.89 -22.20
CA ILE A 322 3.94 11.44 -21.19
C ILE A 322 5.34 11.89 -21.63
N THR A 323 5.93 12.81 -20.86
CA THR A 323 7.28 13.34 -21.10
C THR A 323 8.26 12.78 -20.10
N ILE A 324 9.35 12.15 -20.58
CA ILE A 324 10.43 11.62 -19.73
C ILE A 324 11.59 12.61 -19.76
N LYS A 325 12.07 13.06 -18.60
CA LYS A 325 13.21 13.96 -18.40
C LYS A 325 14.37 13.16 -17.80
N GLU A 326 15.26 12.67 -18.67
CA GLU A 326 16.41 11.83 -18.31
C GLU A 326 17.60 12.62 -17.78
N ASP A 327 17.82 13.82 -18.34
CA ASP A 327 19.01 14.66 -18.08
C ASP A 327 18.85 15.55 -16.82
N ALA A 328 17.76 15.38 -16.08
CA ALA A 328 17.56 16.08 -14.81
C ALA A 328 18.46 15.48 -13.70
N GLU A 329 18.83 16.29 -12.74
CA GLU A 329 19.59 15.84 -11.55
C GLU A 329 18.92 14.64 -10.86
N ARG A 330 17.58 14.64 -10.89
CA ARG A 330 16.74 13.47 -10.55
C ARG A 330 15.82 13.19 -11.74
N PRO A 331 16.04 12.11 -12.49
CA PRO A 331 15.21 11.77 -13.63
C PRO A 331 13.75 11.54 -13.25
N TYR A 332 12.80 12.08 -14.01
CA TYR A 332 11.37 11.99 -13.73
C TYR A 332 10.54 11.90 -15.01
N ALA A 333 9.29 11.45 -14.86
CA ALA A 333 8.28 11.50 -15.91
C ALA A 333 7.15 12.44 -15.51
N ILE A 334 6.64 13.19 -16.50
CA ILE A 334 5.42 13.98 -16.37
C ILE A 334 4.36 13.29 -17.22
N ALA A 335 3.27 12.88 -16.61
CA ALA A 335 2.13 12.28 -17.31
C ALA A 335 0.92 13.21 -17.23
N GLN A 336 0.39 13.61 -18.39
CA GLN A 336 -0.86 14.34 -18.51
C GLN A 336 -1.97 13.37 -18.84
N PHE A 337 -2.97 13.31 -17.99
CA PHE A 337 -4.07 12.36 -18.08
C PHE A 337 -5.08 12.79 -19.13
N GLY A 338 -5.57 11.83 -19.91
CA GLY A 338 -6.72 12.02 -20.79
C GLY A 338 -7.98 12.35 -19.99
N GLU A 339 -8.99 12.88 -20.68
CA GLU A 339 -10.19 13.43 -20.04
C GLU A 339 -10.94 12.41 -19.19
N ILE A 340 -11.13 11.19 -19.69
CA ILE A 340 -11.86 10.15 -18.96
C ILE A 340 -11.18 9.76 -17.64
N LEU A 341 -9.85 9.57 -17.65
CA LEU A 341 -9.08 9.30 -16.43
C LEU A 341 -9.11 10.49 -15.48
N SER A 342 -8.91 11.70 -16.00
CA SER A 342 -8.92 12.91 -15.17
C SER A 342 -10.24 13.12 -14.47
N ASN A 343 -11.36 12.92 -15.19
CA ASN A 343 -12.69 13.08 -14.63
C ASN A 343 -12.99 12.01 -13.59
N ALA A 344 -12.64 10.74 -13.83
CA ALA A 344 -12.82 9.66 -12.86
C ALA A 344 -12.04 9.93 -11.56
N ILE A 345 -10.79 10.44 -11.67
CA ILE A 345 -9.96 10.78 -10.52
C ILE A 345 -10.55 11.96 -9.74
N ILE A 346 -10.91 13.05 -10.41
CA ILE A 346 -11.49 14.24 -9.77
C ILE A 346 -12.84 13.92 -9.11
N GLN A 347 -13.68 13.09 -9.76
CA GLN A 347 -14.97 12.67 -9.23
C GLN A 347 -14.88 11.52 -8.22
N LYS A 348 -13.65 11.01 -7.97
CA LYS A 348 -13.40 9.87 -7.09
C LYS A 348 -14.15 8.58 -7.48
N LYS A 349 -14.42 8.40 -8.77
CA LYS A 349 -15.01 7.19 -9.34
C LYS A 349 -13.94 6.14 -9.62
N LEU A 350 -13.26 5.72 -8.56
CA LEU A 350 -12.14 4.78 -8.62
C LEU A 350 -12.45 3.56 -7.77
N ILE A 351 -12.13 2.39 -8.29
CA ILE A 351 -12.06 1.17 -7.49
C ILE A 351 -10.64 1.02 -6.97
N SER A 352 -10.50 0.84 -5.67
CA SER A 352 -9.21 0.70 -5.00
C SER A 352 -9.00 -0.69 -4.43
N ILE A 353 -7.75 -1.13 -4.45
CA ILE A 353 -7.26 -2.35 -3.81
C ILE A 353 -5.93 -2.02 -3.13
N THR A 354 -5.63 -2.65 -1.99
CA THR A 354 -4.34 -2.42 -1.33
C THR A 354 -3.17 -2.88 -2.19
N SER A 355 -2.04 -2.16 -2.16
CA SER A 355 -0.82 -2.57 -2.86
C SER A 355 -0.41 -3.98 -2.46
N ALA A 356 -0.47 -4.32 -1.18
CA ALA A 356 -0.16 -5.66 -0.69
C ALA A 356 -1.01 -6.74 -1.37
N SER A 357 -2.34 -6.53 -1.49
CA SER A 357 -3.23 -7.46 -2.17
C SER A 357 -2.99 -7.52 -3.69
N TYR A 358 -2.62 -6.39 -4.31
CA TYR A 358 -2.33 -6.34 -5.73
C TYR A 358 -0.98 -6.98 -6.07
N ASP A 359 0.05 -6.68 -5.29
CA ASP A 359 1.44 -7.07 -5.58
C ASP A 359 1.69 -8.56 -5.31
N ILE A 360 0.90 -9.19 -4.42
CA ILE A 360 0.95 -10.65 -4.22
C ILE A 360 0.41 -11.45 -5.41
N LEU A 361 -0.40 -10.83 -6.28
CA LEU A 361 -0.91 -11.48 -7.49
C LEU A 361 0.23 -11.70 -8.48
N THR A 362 0.50 -12.95 -8.80
CA THR A 362 1.55 -13.37 -9.75
C THR A 362 1.02 -13.54 -11.16
N ASN A 363 -0.25 -13.96 -11.29
CA ASN A 363 -0.90 -14.14 -12.58
C ASN A 363 -1.31 -12.79 -13.18
N ASN A 364 -0.86 -12.52 -14.40
CA ASN A 364 -1.17 -11.28 -15.12
C ASN A 364 -2.66 -11.06 -15.35
N LEU A 365 -3.43 -12.13 -15.55
CA LEU A 365 -4.88 -12.03 -15.69
C LEU A 365 -5.53 -11.61 -14.39
N SER A 366 -5.07 -12.15 -13.25
CA SER A 366 -5.56 -11.75 -11.92
C SER A 366 -5.37 -10.26 -11.68
N ARG A 367 -4.21 -9.71 -12.04
CA ARG A 367 -3.93 -8.26 -11.92
C ARG A 367 -4.88 -7.40 -12.76
N ILE A 368 -5.34 -7.89 -13.91
CA ILE A 368 -6.29 -7.15 -14.75
C ILE A 368 -7.69 -7.21 -14.16
N ILE A 369 -8.16 -8.39 -13.75
CA ILE A 369 -9.55 -8.57 -13.30
C ILE A 369 -9.76 -8.20 -11.82
N CYS A 370 -8.71 -7.93 -11.04
CA CYS A 370 -8.82 -7.68 -9.59
C CYS A 370 -9.75 -6.50 -9.25
N TYR A 371 -9.70 -5.43 -10.02
CA TYR A 371 -10.56 -4.27 -9.81
C TYR A 371 -12.03 -4.58 -10.09
N ALA A 372 -12.30 -5.35 -11.18
CA ALA A 372 -13.66 -5.79 -11.48
C ALA A 372 -14.20 -6.72 -10.38
N MET A 373 -13.38 -7.68 -9.91
CA MET A 373 -13.77 -8.55 -8.79
C MET A 373 -13.99 -7.77 -7.50
N LYS A 374 -13.21 -6.72 -7.26
CA LYS A 374 -13.40 -5.82 -6.11
C LYS A 374 -14.70 -5.02 -6.21
N ARG A 375 -15.01 -4.47 -7.39
CA ARG A 375 -16.30 -3.81 -7.64
C ARG A 375 -17.45 -4.77 -7.38
N GLU A 376 -17.38 -5.99 -7.91
CA GLU A 376 -18.40 -7.00 -7.71
C GLU A 376 -18.53 -7.43 -6.24
N GLN A 377 -17.45 -7.53 -5.49
CA GLN A 377 -17.48 -7.74 -4.05
C GLN A 377 -18.27 -6.62 -3.35
N ILE A 378 -18.02 -5.36 -3.72
CA ILE A 378 -18.73 -4.20 -3.17
C ILE A 378 -20.22 -4.23 -3.53
N ALA A 379 -20.56 -4.56 -4.77
CA ALA A 379 -21.94 -4.59 -5.26
C ALA A 379 -22.76 -5.74 -4.65
N ASN A 380 -22.12 -6.87 -4.35
CA ASN A 380 -22.80 -8.10 -3.90
C ASN A 380 -22.70 -8.38 -2.40
N GLN A 381 -22.59 -7.34 -1.56
CA GLN A 381 -22.44 -7.48 -0.10
C GLN A 381 -23.61 -8.21 0.57
N GLU A 382 -24.83 -7.97 0.11
CA GLU A 382 -26.04 -8.57 0.66
C GLU A 382 -26.18 -10.04 0.22
N THR A 383 -26.05 -10.32 -1.07
CA THR A 383 -26.19 -11.67 -1.65
C THR A 383 -24.99 -12.55 -1.40
N LYS A 384 -23.80 -11.95 -1.27
CA LYS A 384 -22.49 -12.61 -1.11
C LYS A 384 -22.15 -13.58 -2.24
N MET A 385 -22.93 -13.64 -3.31
CA MET A 385 -22.74 -14.55 -4.43
C MET A 385 -23.38 -13.97 -5.70
N ASN A 386 -22.72 -14.19 -6.86
CA ASN A 386 -23.24 -13.82 -8.15
C ASN A 386 -22.72 -14.76 -9.25
N GLU A 387 -23.37 -14.74 -10.43
CA GLU A 387 -23.07 -15.57 -11.58
C GLU A 387 -22.48 -14.75 -12.72
N TYR A 388 -21.39 -15.24 -13.32
CA TYR A 388 -20.66 -14.55 -14.37
C TYR A 388 -20.44 -15.46 -15.57
N SER A 389 -20.87 -15.02 -16.74
CA SER A 389 -20.62 -15.73 -18.01
C SER A 389 -19.20 -15.47 -18.52
N TYR A 390 -18.74 -16.26 -19.47
CA TYR A 390 -17.50 -15.98 -20.17
C TYR A 390 -17.49 -14.60 -20.85
N THR A 391 -18.64 -14.17 -21.39
CA THR A 391 -18.84 -12.86 -22.03
C THR A 391 -18.57 -11.70 -21.05
N TYR A 392 -18.90 -11.86 -19.76
CA TYR A 392 -18.55 -10.86 -18.73
C TYR A 392 -17.02 -10.63 -18.67
N PHE A 393 -16.24 -11.71 -18.68
CA PHE A 393 -14.78 -11.58 -18.66
C PHE A 393 -14.21 -11.03 -19.97
N GLN A 394 -14.87 -11.26 -21.11
CA GLN A 394 -14.49 -10.64 -22.38
C GLN A 394 -14.68 -9.12 -22.38
N LYS A 395 -15.62 -8.58 -21.61
CA LYS A 395 -15.79 -7.14 -21.43
C LYS A 395 -14.66 -6.51 -20.62
N ILE A 396 -13.97 -7.28 -19.78
CA ILE A 396 -12.90 -6.78 -18.89
C ILE A 396 -11.52 -7.01 -19.52
N VAL A 397 -11.33 -8.14 -20.20
CA VAL A 397 -10.02 -8.63 -20.62
C VAL A 397 -9.97 -8.86 -22.12
N ARG A 398 -8.93 -8.36 -22.75
CA ARG A 398 -8.63 -8.66 -24.15
C ARG A 398 -7.86 -9.98 -24.25
N PHE A 399 -8.55 -11.04 -24.68
CA PHE A 399 -7.93 -12.36 -24.91
C PHE A 399 -7.28 -12.42 -26.29
N LYS A 400 -6.03 -12.92 -26.36
CA LYS A 400 -5.29 -13.14 -27.60
C LYS A 400 -5.95 -14.19 -28.49
N LEU A 401 -6.40 -15.29 -27.89
CA LEU A 401 -6.93 -16.44 -28.60
C LEU A 401 -8.45 -16.45 -28.53
N LYS A 402 -9.09 -16.74 -29.67
CA LYS A 402 -10.53 -17.04 -29.73
C LYS A 402 -10.86 -18.46 -29.21
N ASN A 403 -9.99 -19.05 -28.37
CA ASN A 403 -10.20 -20.39 -27.80
C ASN A 403 -10.85 -20.26 -26.43
N LYS A 404 -12.17 -20.29 -26.39
CA LYS A 404 -12.99 -20.18 -25.18
C LYS A 404 -12.54 -21.11 -24.05
N LYS A 405 -12.24 -22.40 -24.37
CA LYS A 405 -11.84 -23.38 -23.35
C LYS A 405 -10.54 -22.99 -22.66
N LYS A 406 -9.52 -22.52 -23.41
CA LYS A 406 -8.26 -22.05 -22.83
C LYS A 406 -8.44 -20.77 -22.03
N ASN A 407 -9.23 -19.84 -22.52
CA ASN A 407 -9.50 -18.58 -21.81
C ASN A 407 -10.26 -18.84 -20.51
N MET A 408 -11.23 -19.75 -20.50
CA MET A 408 -11.94 -20.16 -19.29
C MET A 408 -11.01 -20.82 -18.27
N GLN A 409 -10.03 -21.62 -18.71
CA GLN A 409 -9.01 -22.17 -17.83
C GLN A 409 -8.15 -21.07 -17.19
N LEU A 410 -7.71 -20.08 -17.97
CA LEU A 410 -6.95 -18.93 -17.43
C LEU A 410 -7.78 -18.15 -16.40
N ILE A 411 -9.08 -17.96 -16.64
CA ILE A 411 -10.00 -17.33 -15.68
C ILE A 411 -10.07 -18.17 -14.39
N GLN A 412 -10.21 -19.51 -14.49
CA GLN A 412 -10.22 -20.38 -13.31
C GLN A 412 -8.93 -20.27 -12.50
N GLU A 413 -7.77 -20.29 -13.17
CA GLU A 413 -6.48 -20.14 -12.52
C GLU A 413 -6.38 -18.78 -11.77
N SER A 414 -6.90 -17.70 -12.37
CA SER A 414 -6.93 -16.39 -11.75
C SER A 414 -7.91 -16.31 -10.57
N LEU A 415 -9.11 -16.89 -10.70
CA LEU A 415 -10.07 -16.94 -9.59
C LEU A 415 -9.53 -17.80 -8.42
N GLN A 416 -8.79 -18.86 -8.73
CA GLN A 416 -8.14 -19.68 -7.72
C GLN A 416 -7.07 -18.90 -6.95
N GLU A 417 -6.27 -18.07 -7.63
CA GLU A 417 -5.27 -17.21 -6.98
C GLU A 417 -5.93 -16.20 -6.02
N PHE A 418 -7.11 -15.65 -6.35
CA PHE A 418 -7.87 -14.80 -5.43
C PHE A 418 -8.35 -15.55 -4.18
N VAL A 419 -8.82 -16.78 -4.34
CA VAL A 419 -9.24 -17.63 -3.21
C VAL A 419 -8.05 -17.95 -2.29
N GLU A 420 -6.91 -18.35 -2.86
CA GLU A 420 -5.70 -18.69 -2.13
C GLU A 420 -5.13 -17.51 -1.33
N ASN A 421 -5.18 -16.31 -1.90
CA ASN A 421 -4.68 -15.10 -1.27
C ASN A 421 -5.78 -14.34 -0.48
N GLN A 422 -7.00 -14.85 -0.41
CA GLN A 422 -8.15 -14.24 0.28
C GLN A 422 -8.43 -12.79 -0.20
N ILE A 423 -8.37 -12.58 -1.52
CA ILE A 423 -8.62 -11.29 -2.15
C ILE A 423 -10.02 -11.31 -2.79
N ALA A 424 -10.93 -10.50 -2.30
CA ALA A 424 -12.31 -10.33 -2.78
C ALA A 424 -13.16 -11.62 -2.86
N ILE A 425 -12.58 -12.75 -3.23
CA ILE A 425 -13.29 -14.02 -3.51
C ILE A 425 -13.03 -15.05 -2.40
N LYS A 426 -14.12 -15.60 -1.86
CA LYS A 426 -14.08 -16.67 -0.87
C LYS A 426 -14.03 -18.06 -1.50
N HIS A 427 -14.81 -18.24 -2.56
CA HIS A 427 -14.95 -19.51 -3.28
C HIS A 427 -15.54 -19.26 -4.66
N PHE A 428 -15.25 -20.13 -5.62
CA PHE A 428 -15.94 -20.15 -6.91
C PHE A 428 -16.16 -21.56 -7.41
N GLU A 429 -17.14 -21.70 -8.30
CA GLU A 429 -17.47 -22.94 -8.97
C GLU A 429 -17.79 -22.65 -10.46
N LEU A 430 -17.41 -23.57 -11.35
CA LEU A 430 -17.78 -23.52 -12.76
C LEU A 430 -18.85 -24.55 -13.06
N ARG A 431 -20.08 -24.11 -13.37
CA ARG A 431 -21.21 -24.96 -13.76
C ARG A 431 -21.74 -24.54 -15.12
N ASN A 432 -21.81 -25.45 -16.04
CA ASN A 432 -22.39 -25.22 -17.40
C ASN A 432 -21.79 -23.99 -18.12
N GLY A 433 -20.52 -23.70 -17.89
CA GLY A 433 -19.84 -22.55 -18.52
C GLY A 433 -20.09 -21.19 -17.84
N ILE A 434 -20.73 -21.20 -16.66
CA ILE A 434 -20.99 -20.03 -15.81
C ILE A 434 -20.13 -20.13 -14.55
N PHE A 435 -19.45 -19.08 -14.18
CA PHE A 435 -18.70 -18.95 -12.93
C PHE A 435 -19.66 -18.44 -11.84
N ILE A 436 -19.88 -19.26 -10.83
CA ILE A 436 -20.63 -18.90 -9.62
C ILE A 436 -19.58 -18.47 -8.60
N ILE A 437 -19.56 -17.20 -8.25
CA ILE A 437 -18.51 -16.61 -7.39
C ILE A 437 -19.13 -16.18 -6.06
N GLN A 438 -18.59 -16.68 -4.97
CA GLN A 438 -18.89 -16.25 -3.61
C GLN A 438 -17.83 -15.26 -3.14
N PHE A 439 -18.27 -14.07 -2.73
CA PHE A 439 -17.38 -12.99 -2.28
C PHE A 439 -17.10 -13.07 -0.78
N LEU A 440 -15.92 -12.59 -0.41
CA LEU A 440 -15.58 -12.30 0.99
C LEU A 440 -16.41 -11.11 1.49
N PRO A 441 -16.79 -11.07 2.78
CA PRO A 441 -17.35 -9.86 3.35
C PRO A 441 -16.31 -8.73 3.28
N LEU A 442 -16.77 -7.49 3.15
CA LEU A 442 -15.88 -6.34 3.34
C LEU A 442 -15.50 -6.27 4.81
N SER A 443 -14.26 -5.85 5.08
CA SER A 443 -13.81 -5.50 6.42
C SER A 443 -14.52 -4.22 6.92
N ASP A 444 -14.54 -4.00 8.23
CA ASP A 444 -15.12 -2.78 8.80
C ASP A 444 -14.42 -1.53 8.26
N ALA A 445 -13.09 -1.60 8.04
CA ALA A 445 -12.31 -0.52 7.43
C ALA A 445 -12.75 -0.21 6.00
N GLU A 446 -12.99 -1.24 5.17
CA GLU A 446 -13.48 -1.05 3.81
C GLU A 446 -14.89 -0.43 3.78
N ILE A 447 -15.74 -0.81 4.74
CA ILE A 447 -17.08 -0.25 4.88
C ILE A 447 -17.01 1.23 5.30
N GLU A 448 -16.12 1.58 6.23
CA GLU A 448 -15.91 2.96 6.66
C GLU A 448 -15.38 3.83 5.53
N ASP A 449 -14.40 3.36 4.76
CA ASP A 449 -13.86 4.07 3.60
C ASP A 449 -14.96 4.35 2.56
N LEU A 450 -15.78 3.36 2.23
CA LEU A 450 -16.91 3.52 1.32
C LEU A 450 -17.96 4.53 1.85
N ASN A 451 -18.25 4.52 3.15
CA ASN A 451 -19.18 5.46 3.77
C ASN A 451 -18.61 6.87 3.83
N PHE A 452 -17.32 7.01 4.10
CA PHE A 452 -16.62 8.29 4.13
C PHE A 452 -16.63 8.98 2.77
N ASP A 453 -16.36 8.25 1.70
CA ASP A 453 -16.41 8.79 0.33
C ASP A 453 -17.83 9.19 -0.09
N ARG A 454 -18.86 8.42 0.30
CA ARG A 454 -20.26 8.78 0.08
C ARG A 454 -20.68 10.04 0.86
N THR A 455 -20.25 10.20 2.09
CA THR A 455 -20.57 11.36 2.91
C THR A 455 -19.90 12.63 2.38
N LYS A 456 -18.66 12.55 1.92
CA LYS A 456 -17.96 13.67 1.26
C LYS A 456 -18.65 14.09 -0.06
N LEU A 457 -19.10 13.13 -0.87
CA LEU A 457 -19.84 13.39 -2.10
C LEU A 457 -21.17 14.11 -1.83
N ILE A 458 -21.88 13.74 -0.77
CA ILE A 458 -23.14 14.39 -0.38
C ILE A 458 -22.90 15.81 0.14
N GLN A 459 -21.80 16.05 0.84
CA GLN A 459 -21.44 17.39 1.31
C GLN A 459 -21.00 18.31 0.18
N SER A 460 -20.16 17.83 -0.75
CA SER A 460 -19.72 18.62 -1.89
C SER A 460 -20.86 18.99 -2.85
N ASN A 461 -21.87 18.13 -2.98
CA ASN A 461 -23.07 18.40 -3.79
C ASN A 461 -24.07 19.35 -3.10
N ARG A 462 -23.90 19.68 -1.81
CA ARG A 462 -24.73 20.67 -1.10
C ARG A 462 -24.13 22.06 -1.07
N GLU A 463 -22.85 22.20 -1.45
CA GLU A 463 -22.12 23.46 -1.52
C GLU A 463 -22.02 24.01 -2.98
N LEU A 464 -22.61 23.31 -3.95
CA LEU A 464 -22.85 23.75 -5.32
C LEU A 464 -24.34 24.08 -5.53
#